data_1fbad336e18fc6fe3e52d8eb7ae41fb2
#
_entry.id   1fbad336e18fc6fe3e52d8eb7ae41fb2
#
_cell.length_a   1.000
_cell.length_b   1.000
_cell.length_c   1.000
_cell.angle_alpha   90.00
_cell.angle_beta   90.00
_cell.angle_gamma   90.00
#
_symmetry.space_group_name_H-M   'P 1'
#
loop_
_entity.id
_entity.type
_entity.pdbx_description
1 polymer ?
#
loop_
_entity_poly.entity_id
_entity_poly.type
_entity_poly.pdbx_seq_one_letter_code
_entity_poly.pdbx_strand_id
1 'polypeptide(L)'
;MNNFKQKDFRGYKQSIIPNIDEGLARTNSKTPCGEYLRRYWHPVALTSEVGEIPKEIRILGEDLVIFKSTKGKIGLVHKACPHRRASMAYGKTEDEGIRCCYHGWLFSPNGEILETPGEDIESEQAKKVRETFKLGAYPIIEFNGLVFSYLGPMDKIPEFPHYDSFEIPGNISSPYRIDYNCNWIQVLDAIMDPLHTSFLH
;
A
#
# COMPACT_ATOMS: atom_id res chain seq x y z
N MET A 1 15.59 52.42 24.71
CA MET A 1 15.74 51.04 25.24
C MET A 1 14.34 50.46 25.40
N ASN A 2 13.98 49.49 24.58
CA ASN A 2 12.68 48.81 24.68
C ASN A 2 12.69 47.94 25.93
N ASN A 3 11.99 48.33 26.96
CA ASN A 3 11.74 47.53 28.15
C ASN A 3 10.71 46.45 27.83
N PHE A 4 11.13 45.39 27.14
CA PHE A 4 10.30 44.19 27.03
C PHE A 4 10.23 43.56 28.42
N LYS A 5 9.07 43.65 29.08
CA LYS A 5 8.82 42.92 30.32
C LYS A 5 8.74 41.42 29.99
N GLN A 6 9.57 40.63 30.63
CA GLN A 6 9.69 39.18 30.44
C GLN A 6 8.36 38.41 30.56
N LYS A 7 7.30 39.05 31.07
CA LYS A 7 5.95 38.48 31.21
C LYS A 7 5.13 38.48 29.91
N ASP A 8 5.53 39.26 28.90
CA ASP A 8 4.71 39.51 27.72
C ASP A 8 4.98 38.52 26.59
N PHE A 9 6.13 37.82 26.63
CA PHE A 9 6.57 36.88 25.60
C PHE A 9 7.01 35.55 26.24
N ARG A 10 6.26 34.47 26.00
CA ARG A 10 6.46 33.18 26.67
C ARG A 10 6.82 32.04 25.71
N GLY A 11 7.42 32.33 24.56
CA GLY A 11 7.72 31.29 23.54
C GLY A 11 8.80 30.30 23.96
N TYR A 12 9.86 30.75 24.61
CA TYR A 12 10.99 29.88 24.96
C TYR A 12 10.63 28.90 26.08
N LYS A 13 10.76 27.60 25.81
CA LYS A 13 10.43 26.48 26.72
C LYS A 13 8.98 26.45 27.22
N GLN A 14 8.05 27.09 26.51
CA GLN A 14 6.62 27.09 26.89
C GLN A 14 5.76 26.22 25.98
N SER A 15 6.32 25.70 24.88
CA SER A 15 5.59 24.75 24.02
C SER A 15 5.47 23.39 24.71
N ILE A 16 4.23 22.93 24.87
CA ILE A 16 3.95 21.56 25.28
C ILE A 16 3.78 20.76 24.00
N ILE A 17 4.68 19.82 23.74
CA ILE A 17 4.54 18.87 22.65
C ILE A 17 3.86 17.64 23.25
N PRO A 18 2.63 17.31 22.83
CA PRO A 18 1.96 16.11 23.32
C PRO A 18 2.73 14.84 22.93
N ASN A 19 2.69 13.84 23.78
CA ASN A 19 3.22 12.52 23.45
C ASN A 19 2.40 11.87 22.35
N ILE A 20 3.07 11.11 21.46
CA ILE A 20 2.39 10.30 20.45
C ILE A 20 1.71 9.13 21.13
N ASP A 21 0.45 8.89 20.81
CA ASP A 21 -0.20 7.61 21.10
C ASP A 21 0.27 6.60 20.05
N GLU A 22 1.26 5.79 20.42
CA GLU A 22 1.84 4.76 19.56
C GLU A 22 0.82 3.71 19.13
N GLY A 23 -0.18 3.44 19.97
CA GLY A 23 -1.24 2.48 19.69
C GLY A 23 -2.13 2.90 18.53
N LEU A 24 -2.39 4.18 18.39
CA LEU A 24 -3.19 4.76 17.31
C LEU A 24 -2.34 5.17 16.10
N ALA A 25 -1.18 5.77 16.34
CA ALA A 25 -0.38 6.36 15.26
C ALA A 25 0.35 5.32 14.40
N ARG A 26 0.79 4.20 14.99
CA ARG A 26 1.55 3.16 14.29
C ARG A 26 0.63 2.22 13.50
N THR A 27 0.86 2.13 12.19
CA THR A 27 0.09 1.28 11.27
C THR A 27 0.84 0.06 10.77
N ASN A 28 2.07 -0.15 11.25
CA ASN A 28 2.88 -1.30 10.87
C ASN A 28 2.23 -2.61 11.34
N SER A 29 2.61 -3.71 10.71
CA SER A 29 2.30 -5.06 11.18
C SER A 29 2.67 -5.22 12.66
N LYS A 30 1.86 -5.95 13.44
CA LYS A 30 1.99 -6.20 14.88
C LYS A 30 1.77 -4.98 15.79
N THR A 31 1.31 -3.86 15.25
CA THR A 31 0.81 -2.74 16.07
C THR A 31 -0.71 -2.82 16.20
N PRO A 32 -1.31 -2.33 17.31
CA PRO A 32 -2.75 -2.43 17.50
C PRO A 32 -3.57 -1.83 16.35
N CYS A 33 -3.26 -0.58 15.98
CA CYS A 33 -3.94 0.08 14.87
C CYS A 33 -3.63 -0.59 13.51
N GLY A 34 -2.37 -0.99 13.27
CA GLY A 34 -1.98 -1.69 12.05
C GLY A 34 -2.75 -3.00 11.85
N GLU A 35 -2.89 -3.82 12.89
CA GLU A 35 -3.65 -5.06 12.83
C GLU A 35 -5.16 -4.82 12.67
N TYR A 36 -5.70 -3.74 13.24
CA TYR A 36 -7.08 -3.34 13.05
C TYR A 36 -7.34 -2.91 11.60
N LEU A 37 -6.52 -1.99 11.06
CA LEU A 37 -6.68 -1.49 9.70
C LEU A 37 -6.54 -2.59 8.65
N ARG A 38 -5.67 -3.59 8.86
CA ARG A 38 -5.53 -4.74 7.94
C ARG A 38 -6.78 -5.60 7.79
N ARG A 39 -7.81 -5.39 8.60
CA ARG A 39 -9.10 -6.12 8.48
C ARG A 39 -10.03 -5.55 7.41
N TYR A 40 -9.63 -4.49 6.73
CA TYR A 40 -10.44 -3.80 5.73
C TYR A 40 -9.76 -3.76 4.37
N TRP A 41 -10.56 -3.60 3.32
CA TRP A 41 -10.08 -3.29 2.00
C TRP A 41 -9.63 -1.83 1.94
N HIS A 42 -8.44 -1.58 1.41
CA HIS A 42 -7.86 -0.25 1.27
C HIS A 42 -7.70 0.12 -0.20
N PRO A 43 -8.08 1.33 -0.63
CA PRO A 43 -7.67 1.85 -1.92
C PRO A 43 -6.14 2.08 -1.88
N VAL A 44 -5.43 1.47 -2.83
CA VAL A 44 -3.96 1.49 -2.86
C VAL A 44 -3.39 2.24 -4.06
N ALA A 45 -4.17 2.39 -5.13
CA ALA A 45 -3.79 3.14 -6.32
C ALA A 45 -5.02 3.56 -7.13
N LEU A 46 -4.85 4.55 -8.02
CA LEU A 46 -5.77 4.76 -9.13
C LEU A 46 -5.49 3.72 -10.22
N THR A 47 -6.53 3.13 -10.81
CA THR A 47 -6.36 2.18 -11.94
C THR A 47 -5.58 2.81 -13.10
N SER A 48 -5.80 4.11 -13.35
CA SER A 48 -5.08 4.86 -14.39
C SER A 48 -3.57 5.05 -14.15
N GLU A 49 -3.13 4.88 -12.90
CA GLU A 49 -1.71 4.99 -12.54
C GLU A 49 -0.97 3.65 -12.60
N VAL A 50 -1.69 2.54 -12.69
CA VAL A 50 -1.10 1.19 -12.72
C VAL A 50 -0.86 0.76 -14.16
N GLY A 51 0.41 0.71 -14.54
CA GLY A 51 0.86 0.33 -15.88
C GLY A 51 1.87 -0.83 -15.85
N GLU A 52 2.50 -1.05 -16.99
CA GLU A 52 3.54 -2.06 -17.14
C GLU A 52 4.84 -1.69 -16.41
N ILE A 53 5.05 -0.40 -16.11
CA ILE A 53 6.19 0.03 -15.28
C ILE A 53 5.81 -0.18 -13.82
N PRO A 54 6.51 -1.08 -13.09
CA PRO A 54 6.22 -1.32 -11.69
C PRO A 54 6.43 -0.05 -10.85
N LYS A 55 5.51 0.19 -9.91
CA LYS A 55 5.59 1.35 -9.00
C LYS A 55 5.73 0.89 -7.56
N GLU A 56 6.64 1.54 -6.83
CA GLU A 56 6.71 1.39 -5.38
C GLU A 56 5.56 2.13 -4.72
N ILE A 57 4.94 1.46 -3.76
CA ILE A 57 3.95 2.08 -2.85
C ILE A 57 4.24 1.63 -1.43
N ARG A 58 3.83 2.45 -0.46
CA ARG A 58 3.94 2.10 0.96
C ARG A 58 2.57 2.17 1.60
N ILE A 59 2.08 1.02 2.07
CA ILE A 59 0.75 0.88 2.68
C ILE A 59 0.91 0.18 4.03
N LEU A 60 0.31 0.74 5.08
CA LEU A 60 0.34 0.19 6.45
C LEU A 60 1.74 -0.25 6.91
N GLY A 61 2.75 0.55 6.55
CA GLY A 61 4.15 0.29 6.91
C GLY A 61 4.86 -0.76 6.06
N GLU A 62 4.23 -1.32 5.02
CA GLU A 62 4.84 -2.28 4.11
C GLU A 62 5.28 -1.64 2.80
N ASP A 63 6.49 -1.97 2.36
CA ASP A 63 7.02 -1.56 1.06
C ASP A 63 6.61 -2.60 0.01
N LEU A 64 5.76 -2.18 -0.90
CA LEU A 64 5.13 -3.01 -1.91
C LEU A 64 5.42 -2.48 -3.32
N VAL A 65 5.17 -3.32 -4.31
CA VAL A 65 5.25 -2.96 -5.72
C VAL A 65 3.93 -3.34 -6.38
N ILE A 66 3.29 -2.35 -7.01
CA ILE A 66 2.12 -2.54 -7.83
C ILE A 66 2.52 -2.49 -9.30
N PHE A 67 1.98 -3.39 -10.11
CA PHE A 67 2.28 -3.49 -11.53
C PHE A 67 1.09 -4.04 -12.30
N LYS A 68 1.08 -3.83 -13.61
CA LYS A 68 0.14 -4.45 -14.54
C LYS A 68 0.91 -5.30 -15.53
N SER A 69 0.59 -6.59 -15.63
CA SER A 69 1.19 -7.47 -16.62
C SER A 69 0.78 -7.04 -18.04
N THR A 70 1.52 -7.46 -19.06
CA THR A 70 1.18 -7.13 -20.46
C THR A 70 -0.17 -7.71 -20.90
N LYS A 71 -0.69 -8.74 -20.21
CA LYS A 71 -2.06 -9.25 -20.35
C LYS A 71 -3.10 -8.53 -19.50
N GLY A 72 -2.74 -7.43 -18.85
CA GLY A 72 -3.67 -6.59 -18.10
C GLY A 72 -3.96 -7.03 -16.66
N LYS A 73 -3.33 -8.10 -16.14
CA LYS A 73 -3.50 -8.53 -14.75
C LYS A 73 -2.72 -7.62 -13.81
N ILE A 74 -3.37 -7.05 -12.81
CA ILE A 74 -2.69 -6.26 -11.77
C ILE A 74 -2.18 -7.19 -10.67
N GLY A 75 -0.98 -6.91 -10.16
CA GLY A 75 -0.39 -7.56 -8.98
C GLY A 75 0.08 -6.54 -7.97
N LEU A 76 -0.10 -6.85 -6.69
CA LEU A 76 0.48 -6.13 -5.55
C LEU A 76 1.35 -7.09 -4.76
N VAL A 77 2.65 -6.89 -4.82
CA VAL A 77 3.64 -7.82 -4.28
C VAL A 77 4.62 -7.14 -3.35
N HIS A 78 5.30 -7.92 -2.52
CA HIS A 78 6.40 -7.40 -1.70
C HIS A 78 7.51 -6.83 -2.60
N LYS A 79 8.08 -5.70 -2.17
CA LYS A 79 9.18 -5.05 -2.88
C LYS A 79 10.41 -5.94 -3.02
N ALA A 80 10.70 -6.76 -2.02
CA ALA A 80 11.93 -7.54 -1.95
C ALA A 80 11.74 -8.96 -2.51
N CYS A 81 12.40 -9.27 -3.61
CA CYS A 81 12.46 -10.61 -4.19
C CYS A 81 12.88 -11.66 -3.15
N PRO A 82 12.19 -12.80 -3.01
CA PRO A 82 12.51 -13.82 -2.01
C PRO A 82 13.86 -14.48 -2.22
N HIS A 83 14.42 -14.46 -3.44
CA HIS A 83 15.71 -15.07 -3.76
C HIS A 83 16.87 -14.35 -3.05
N ARG A 84 17.14 -13.08 -3.43
CA ARG A 84 18.28 -12.28 -2.88
C ARG A 84 17.90 -10.82 -2.63
N ARG A 85 16.65 -10.55 -2.30
CA ARG A 85 16.15 -9.25 -1.84
C ARG A 85 16.28 -8.08 -2.83
N ALA A 86 16.53 -8.35 -4.12
CA ALA A 86 16.49 -7.31 -5.14
C ALA A 86 15.10 -6.68 -5.20
N SER A 87 15.03 -5.37 -5.48
CA SER A 87 13.76 -4.65 -5.54
C SER A 87 12.99 -5.05 -6.81
N MET A 88 11.74 -5.48 -6.63
CA MET A 88 10.81 -5.79 -7.71
C MET A 88 10.35 -4.55 -8.48
N ALA A 89 10.59 -3.34 -7.96
CA ALA A 89 10.32 -2.10 -8.68
C ALA A 89 11.18 -1.92 -9.94
N TYR A 90 12.33 -2.60 -9.99
CA TYR A 90 13.19 -2.67 -11.19
C TYR A 90 12.90 -3.92 -12.03
N GLY A 91 11.85 -4.65 -11.70
CA GLY A 91 11.42 -5.82 -12.44
C GLY A 91 10.85 -5.46 -13.81
N LYS A 92 10.83 -6.43 -14.70
CA LYS A 92 10.19 -6.33 -16.02
C LYS A 92 8.83 -7.03 -15.97
N THR A 93 7.78 -6.34 -16.35
CA THR A 93 6.46 -6.94 -16.52
C THR A 93 6.44 -7.80 -17.79
N GLU A 94 5.80 -8.94 -17.70
CA GLU A 94 5.60 -9.90 -18.77
C GLU A 94 4.15 -10.38 -18.77
N ASP A 95 3.78 -11.23 -19.70
CA ASP A 95 2.40 -11.71 -19.91
C ASP A 95 1.79 -12.29 -18.62
N GLU A 96 2.54 -13.12 -17.91
CA GLU A 96 2.03 -13.83 -16.74
C GLU A 96 2.41 -13.19 -15.39
N GLY A 97 3.18 -12.08 -15.41
CA GLY A 97 3.56 -11.45 -14.15
C GLY A 97 4.74 -10.49 -14.22
N ILE A 98 5.62 -10.57 -13.22
CA ILE A 98 6.78 -9.69 -13.08
C ILE A 98 8.07 -10.50 -12.92
N ARG A 99 9.06 -10.19 -13.74
CA ARG A 99 10.40 -10.80 -13.71
C ARG A 99 11.37 -9.95 -12.89
N CYS A 100 12.02 -10.57 -11.93
CA CYS A 100 13.08 -9.94 -11.15
C CYS A 100 14.28 -9.60 -12.04
N CYS A 101 14.76 -8.37 -11.96
CA CYS A 101 15.89 -7.87 -12.76
C CYS A 101 17.24 -8.54 -12.42
N TYR A 102 17.37 -9.17 -11.24
CA TYR A 102 18.67 -9.66 -10.78
C TYR A 102 18.99 -11.06 -11.33
N HIS A 103 18.11 -12.04 -11.12
CA HIS A 103 18.36 -13.43 -11.59
C HIS A 103 17.22 -13.98 -12.46
N GLY A 104 16.33 -13.12 -12.92
CA GLY A 104 15.30 -13.47 -13.88
C GLY A 104 14.15 -14.33 -13.34
N TRP A 105 14.02 -14.52 -12.03
CA TRP A 105 12.87 -15.25 -11.48
C TRP A 105 11.58 -14.54 -11.87
N LEU A 106 10.64 -15.28 -12.46
CA LEU A 106 9.32 -14.77 -12.86
C LEU A 106 8.29 -15.13 -11.80
N PHE A 107 7.52 -14.15 -11.38
CA PHE A 107 6.46 -14.31 -10.39
C PHE A 107 5.10 -13.93 -10.98
N SER A 108 4.08 -14.73 -10.67
CA SER A 108 2.69 -14.39 -10.98
C SER A 108 2.21 -13.18 -10.15
N PRO A 109 1.08 -12.54 -10.50
CA PRO A 109 0.46 -11.52 -9.65
C PRO A 109 0.11 -12.00 -8.23
N ASN A 110 -0.05 -13.31 -8.04
CA ASN A 110 -0.30 -13.94 -6.74
C ASN A 110 0.99 -14.35 -6.01
N GLY A 111 2.16 -14.00 -6.55
CA GLY A 111 3.47 -14.26 -5.94
C GLY A 111 4.03 -15.67 -6.15
N GLU A 112 3.38 -16.50 -6.97
CA GLU A 112 3.89 -17.83 -7.29
C GLU A 112 5.09 -17.73 -8.23
N ILE A 113 6.09 -18.59 -8.02
CA ILE A 113 7.25 -18.68 -8.91
C ILE A 113 6.83 -19.45 -10.16
N LEU A 114 6.87 -18.78 -11.31
CA LEU A 114 6.58 -19.36 -12.63
C LEU A 114 7.84 -19.90 -13.30
N GLU A 115 8.95 -19.18 -13.17
CA GLU A 115 10.24 -19.55 -13.77
C GLU A 115 11.41 -19.23 -12.86
N THR A 116 12.42 -20.09 -12.91
CA THR A 116 13.73 -19.96 -12.24
C THR A 116 14.82 -20.18 -13.28
N PRO A 117 15.19 -19.16 -14.09
CA PRO A 117 16.23 -19.30 -15.11
C PRO A 117 17.55 -19.75 -14.52
N GLY A 118 18.25 -20.63 -15.23
CA GLY A 118 19.52 -21.23 -14.78
C GLY A 118 19.36 -22.52 -13.97
N GLU A 119 18.15 -22.93 -13.64
CA GLU A 119 17.83 -24.22 -13.04
C GLU A 119 17.09 -25.11 -14.08
N ASP A 120 17.40 -26.40 -14.09
CA ASP A 120 16.59 -27.33 -14.86
C ASP A 120 15.19 -27.41 -14.26
N ILE A 121 14.18 -26.97 -15.05
CA ILE A 121 12.80 -26.82 -14.62
C ILE A 121 12.18 -28.12 -14.12
N GLU A 122 12.65 -29.26 -14.63
CA GLU A 122 12.20 -30.60 -14.25
C GLU A 122 12.95 -31.17 -13.05
N SER A 123 14.02 -30.53 -12.61
CA SER A 123 14.78 -30.99 -11.44
C SER A 123 13.91 -30.96 -10.17
N GLU A 124 14.10 -31.95 -9.31
CA GLU A 124 13.43 -32.00 -8.00
C GLU A 124 13.78 -30.78 -7.13
N GLN A 125 14.97 -30.22 -7.30
CA GLN A 125 15.39 -29.02 -6.60
C GLN A 125 14.60 -27.80 -7.05
N ALA A 126 14.41 -27.58 -8.36
CA ALA A 126 13.62 -26.48 -8.89
C ALA A 126 12.13 -26.58 -8.50
N LYS A 127 11.57 -27.80 -8.50
CA LYS A 127 10.22 -28.07 -8.00
C LYS A 127 10.10 -27.67 -6.52
N LYS A 128 11.02 -28.14 -5.69
CA LYS A 128 11.03 -27.82 -4.26
C LYS A 128 11.17 -26.31 -3.99
N VAL A 129 11.98 -25.60 -4.77
CA VAL A 129 12.11 -24.13 -4.68
C VAL A 129 10.77 -23.45 -4.97
N ARG A 130 10.09 -23.84 -6.06
CA ARG A 130 8.78 -23.26 -6.42
C ARG A 130 7.68 -23.56 -5.40
N GLU A 131 7.73 -24.70 -4.75
CA GLU A 131 6.78 -25.05 -3.68
C GLU A 131 7.06 -24.33 -2.37
N THR A 132 8.35 -24.12 -2.04
CA THR A 132 8.77 -23.58 -0.76
C THR A 132 8.77 -22.06 -0.71
N PHE A 133 9.19 -21.41 -1.81
CA PHE A 133 9.33 -19.96 -1.87
C PHE A 133 8.18 -19.32 -2.64
N LYS A 134 7.72 -18.19 -2.13
CA LYS A 134 6.74 -17.32 -2.80
C LYS A 134 7.16 -15.87 -2.61
N LEU A 135 6.89 -15.04 -3.59
CA LEU A 135 6.89 -13.60 -3.40
C LEU A 135 5.61 -13.24 -2.64
N GLY A 136 5.72 -12.53 -1.52
CA GLY A 136 4.54 -12.07 -0.82
C GLY A 136 3.66 -11.27 -1.76
N ALA A 137 2.36 -11.55 -1.77
CA ALA A 137 1.38 -10.88 -2.62
C ALA A 137 0.07 -10.69 -1.86
N TYR A 138 -0.70 -9.68 -2.28
CA TYR A 138 -1.98 -9.34 -1.68
C TYR A 138 -3.11 -9.36 -2.72
N PRO A 139 -4.32 -9.80 -2.34
CA PRO A 139 -5.47 -9.81 -3.24
C PRO A 139 -5.86 -8.41 -3.66
N ILE A 140 -6.34 -8.28 -4.89
CA ILE A 140 -6.70 -7.02 -5.51
C ILE A 140 -8.12 -7.10 -6.06
N ILE A 141 -8.85 -5.99 -5.95
CA ILE A 141 -10.13 -5.73 -6.63
C ILE A 141 -10.00 -4.38 -7.33
N GLU A 142 -10.28 -4.35 -8.65
CA GLU A 142 -10.48 -3.10 -9.39
C GLU A 142 -11.95 -2.73 -9.33
N PHE A 143 -12.22 -1.51 -8.86
CA PHE A 143 -13.59 -1.02 -8.78
C PHE A 143 -13.64 0.51 -8.95
N ASN A 144 -14.49 0.98 -9.86
CA ASN A 144 -14.72 2.42 -10.12
C ASN A 144 -13.45 3.26 -10.28
N GLY A 145 -12.45 2.73 -11.02
CA GLY A 145 -11.20 3.43 -11.30
C GLY A 145 -10.19 3.43 -10.14
N LEU A 146 -10.48 2.70 -9.07
CA LEU A 146 -9.57 2.45 -7.95
C LEU A 146 -9.13 0.99 -7.92
N VAL A 147 -7.93 0.77 -7.43
CA VAL A 147 -7.41 -0.54 -7.08
C VAL A 147 -7.45 -0.67 -5.56
N PHE A 148 -8.20 -1.65 -5.06
CA PHE A 148 -8.28 -1.99 -3.65
C PHE A 148 -7.46 -3.24 -3.35
N SER A 149 -6.92 -3.30 -2.14
CA SER A 149 -6.23 -4.48 -1.64
C SER A 149 -6.59 -4.76 -0.19
N TYR A 150 -6.59 -6.04 0.17
CA TYR A 150 -6.72 -6.52 1.53
C TYR A 150 -5.37 -7.01 2.04
N LEU A 151 -4.87 -6.41 3.13
CA LEU A 151 -3.53 -6.70 3.67
C LEU A 151 -3.56 -7.55 4.95
N GLY A 152 -4.72 -8.11 5.28
CA GLY A 152 -4.91 -8.93 6.48
C GLY A 152 -4.74 -10.43 6.24
N PRO A 153 -5.07 -11.26 7.26
CA PRO A 153 -5.04 -12.70 7.16
C PRO A 153 -6.04 -13.21 6.10
N MET A 154 -5.56 -14.09 5.22
CA MET A 154 -6.34 -14.57 4.08
C MET A 154 -7.59 -15.37 4.45
N ASP A 155 -7.58 -16.04 5.61
CA ASP A 155 -8.73 -16.75 6.17
C ASP A 155 -9.82 -15.85 6.75
N LYS A 156 -9.60 -14.54 6.74
CA LYS A 156 -10.49 -13.51 7.31
C LYS A 156 -10.78 -12.36 6.34
N ILE A 157 -10.63 -12.59 5.05
CA ILE A 157 -11.01 -11.61 4.03
C ILE A 157 -12.50 -11.30 4.17
N PRO A 158 -12.89 -10.03 4.41
CA PRO A 158 -14.28 -9.63 4.38
C PRO A 158 -14.79 -9.53 2.95
N GLU A 159 -16.09 -9.61 2.78
CA GLU A 159 -16.70 -9.23 1.50
C GLU A 159 -16.31 -7.80 1.14
N PHE A 160 -16.11 -7.56 -0.15
CA PHE A 160 -15.83 -6.22 -0.64
C PHE A 160 -17.08 -5.35 -0.43
N PRO A 161 -16.95 -4.18 0.21
CA PRO A 161 -18.11 -3.35 0.51
C PRO A 161 -18.71 -2.76 -0.76
N HIS A 162 -19.99 -3.01 -0.98
CA HIS A 162 -20.79 -2.38 -2.02
C HIS A 162 -21.54 -1.18 -1.42
N TYR A 163 -21.20 0.01 -1.86
CA TYR A 163 -21.91 1.22 -1.50
C TYR A 163 -22.90 1.57 -2.62
N ASP A 164 -24.14 1.83 -2.27
CA ASP A 164 -25.19 2.22 -3.21
C ASP A 164 -24.83 3.46 -4.05
N SER A 165 -24.07 4.39 -3.46
CA SER A 165 -23.54 5.57 -4.16
C SER A 165 -22.64 5.25 -5.36
N PHE A 166 -22.06 4.06 -5.41
CA PHE A 166 -21.22 3.63 -6.53
C PHE A 166 -22.02 3.08 -7.72
N GLU A 167 -23.28 2.71 -7.48
CA GLU A 167 -24.12 2.02 -8.46
C GLU A 167 -25.32 2.85 -8.94
N ILE A 168 -25.34 4.16 -8.65
CA ILE A 168 -26.41 5.05 -9.08
C ILE A 168 -26.40 5.14 -10.62
N PRO A 169 -27.50 4.76 -11.30
CA PRO A 169 -27.58 4.82 -12.75
C PRO A 169 -27.31 6.24 -13.28
N GLY A 170 -26.43 6.34 -14.27
CA GLY A 170 -26.06 7.63 -14.88
C GLY A 170 -24.94 8.39 -14.17
N ASN A 171 -24.46 7.93 -13.03
CA ASN A 171 -23.28 8.50 -12.38
C ASN A 171 -21.99 8.18 -13.14
N ILE A 172 -21.10 9.16 -13.16
CA ILE A 172 -19.73 9.01 -13.64
C ILE A 172 -18.81 9.13 -12.42
N SER A 173 -18.13 8.04 -12.09
CA SER A 173 -17.10 8.05 -11.03
C SER A 173 -15.80 8.64 -11.59
N SER A 174 -15.28 9.66 -10.91
CA SER A 174 -13.99 10.29 -11.23
C SER A 174 -13.08 10.21 -9.99
N PRO A 175 -12.36 9.09 -9.79
CA PRO A 175 -11.51 8.93 -8.63
C PRO A 175 -10.28 9.85 -8.73
N TYR A 176 -9.84 10.38 -7.60
CA TYR A 176 -8.63 11.16 -7.48
C TYR A 176 -7.87 10.80 -6.21
N ARG A 177 -6.59 11.14 -6.16
CA ARG A 177 -5.72 10.92 -5.01
C ARG A 177 -5.06 12.23 -4.58
N ILE A 178 -5.01 12.43 -3.27
CA ILE A 178 -4.23 13.49 -2.64
C ILE A 178 -3.29 12.84 -1.64
N ASP A 179 -2.00 13.14 -1.73
CA ASP A 179 -0.98 12.63 -0.82
C ASP A 179 -0.66 13.68 0.24
N TYR A 180 -0.78 13.31 1.51
CA TYR A 180 -0.42 14.15 2.66
C TYR A 180 0.82 13.59 3.35
N ASN A 181 1.83 14.43 3.53
CA ASN A 181 3.07 14.06 4.22
C ASN A 181 2.90 14.10 5.75
N CYS A 182 1.89 13.41 6.27
CA CYS A 182 1.61 13.33 7.70
C CYS A 182 1.07 11.93 8.07
N ASN A 183 0.94 11.69 9.37
CA ASN A 183 0.29 10.47 9.85
C ASN A 183 -1.21 10.52 9.54
N TRP A 184 -1.81 9.37 9.21
CA TRP A 184 -3.23 9.23 8.85
C TRP A 184 -4.18 9.85 9.88
N ILE A 185 -3.83 9.78 11.16
CA ILE A 185 -4.68 10.32 12.25
C ILE A 185 -4.81 11.85 12.18
N GLN A 186 -3.81 12.55 11.61
CA GLN A 186 -3.89 14.00 11.40
C GLN A 186 -4.94 14.35 10.35
N VAL A 187 -5.06 13.55 9.31
CA VAL A 187 -6.11 13.71 8.29
C VAL A 187 -7.48 13.41 8.89
N LEU A 188 -7.57 12.35 9.69
CA LEU A 188 -8.81 11.99 10.37
C LEU A 188 -9.25 13.08 11.36
N ASP A 189 -8.32 13.62 12.14
CA ASP A 189 -8.57 14.73 13.08
C ASP A 189 -9.15 15.95 12.35
N ALA A 190 -8.54 16.34 11.23
CA ALA A 190 -9.04 17.43 10.39
C ALA A 190 -10.44 17.16 9.84
N ILE A 191 -10.73 15.95 9.36
CA ILE A 191 -12.05 15.57 8.83
C ILE A 191 -13.15 15.63 9.91
N MET A 192 -12.79 15.30 11.14
CA MET A 192 -13.72 15.26 12.27
C MET A 192 -13.94 16.62 12.95
N ASP A 193 -13.16 17.65 12.58
CA ASP A 193 -13.30 19.01 13.13
C ASP A 193 -14.21 19.89 12.27
N PRO A 194 -15.47 20.14 12.68
CA PRO A 194 -16.39 21.00 11.93
C PRO A 194 -16.01 22.50 11.99
N LEU A 195 -15.22 22.91 13.00
CA LEU A 195 -14.87 24.32 13.15
C LEU A 195 -13.84 24.77 12.12
N HIS A 196 -12.85 23.94 11.81
CA HIS A 196 -11.86 24.33 10.79
C HIS A 196 -12.51 24.55 9.42
N THR A 197 -13.53 23.77 9.08
CA THR A 197 -14.28 23.93 7.84
C THR A 197 -14.95 25.32 7.74
N SER A 198 -15.43 25.85 8.87
CA SER A 198 -16.09 27.15 8.91
C SER A 198 -15.14 28.35 8.76
N PHE A 199 -13.87 28.17 9.08
CA PHE A 199 -12.88 29.24 9.07
C PHE A 199 -11.86 29.14 7.95
N LEU A 200 -11.62 27.94 7.43
CA LEU A 200 -10.55 27.70 6.47
C LEU A 200 -11.07 27.45 5.05
N HIS A 201 -12.30 26.91 4.90
CA HIS A 201 -12.91 26.52 3.60
C HIS A 201 -14.19 27.21 3.25
#